data_4642d35f7e41ec861644af19d0965888
#
_entry.id   4642d35f7e41ec861644af19d0965888
#
_cell.length_a   1.000
_cell.length_b   1.000
_cell.length_c   1.000
_cell.angle_alpha   90.00
_cell.angle_beta   90.00
_cell.angle_gamma   90.00
#
_symmetry.space_group_name_H-M   'P 1'
#
loop_
_entity.id
_entity.type
_entity.pdbx_description
1 polymer ?
#
loop_
_entity_poly.entity_id
_entity_poly.type
_entity_poly.pdbx_seq_one_letter_code
_entity_poly.pdbx_strand_id
1 'polypeptide(L)'
;MTGSQLKEIFRKCIVSKIIRVLHTEWSIGWGGQEIRVINEMIVVREEGIEVFLACRDDSMIKKKALENNIKVFTLPFRGNADFKTLFGLNKIIKAYSIDILNTHSGKDTWVGGLAAKLAGIKFIRTRHLSNRISSARTNFINELADYIFTTGESVRVDMIKYNRIQSHKIQSIPTGIDSSIFNPEKYDIDECRKQFNLRDDEIAIGILAVLRQFKRHDLFLEMAKAIIEKYPDKKLVFIIAGDGPKKNSINKIINELNLTSHVKLLGHVNKVSEFLSALDILVLSSDSCEGVSQSVMQALFMGKAVVATNSGSTNDLFNNNNFQLVGTDSSVELVKGISYYIDNDEIKRNGVLIDEKFSLKFMSRRIVGIYNNLLS
;
A
#
# COMPACT_ATOMS: atom_id res chain seq x y z
N MET A 1 24.14 -41.57 20.69
CA MET A 1 24.24 -40.11 20.59
C MET A 1 25.34 -39.64 21.52
N THR A 2 26.36 -39.00 21.01
CA THR A 2 27.49 -38.50 21.79
C THR A 2 27.10 -37.22 22.53
N GLY A 3 27.71 -36.96 23.72
CA GLY A 3 27.41 -35.78 24.54
C GLY A 3 27.65 -34.44 23.82
N SER A 4 28.37 -34.43 22.68
CA SER A 4 28.54 -33.26 21.81
C SER A 4 27.28 -33.00 20.97
N GLN A 5 26.62 -34.05 20.49
CA GLN A 5 25.36 -33.92 19.72
C GLN A 5 24.19 -33.45 20.59
N LEU A 6 24.15 -33.88 21.84
CA LEU A 6 23.19 -33.38 22.82
C LEU A 6 23.44 -31.90 23.17
N LYS A 7 24.71 -31.48 23.33
CA LYS A 7 25.05 -30.06 23.54
C LYS A 7 24.73 -29.16 22.33
N GLU A 8 24.83 -29.70 21.12
CA GLU A 8 24.48 -28.97 19.90
C GLU A 8 22.96 -28.87 19.70
N ILE A 9 22.22 -29.92 20.07
CA ILE A 9 20.74 -29.90 20.13
C ILE A 9 20.27 -28.96 21.25
N PHE A 10 20.88 -28.98 22.42
CA PHE A 10 20.58 -28.04 23.51
C PHE A 10 21.00 -26.59 23.18
N ARG A 11 22.05 -26.35 22.39
CA ARG A 11 22.38 -25.01 21.87
C ARG A 11 21.39 -24.53 20.82
N LYS A 12 20.72 -25.39 20.06
CA LYS A 12 19.61 -25.05 19.14
C LYS A 12 18.26 -24.86 19.83
N CYS A 13 18.12 -25.31 21.07
CA CYS A 13 16.98 -25.04 21.95
C CYS A 13 17.24 -23.86 22.90
N ILE A 14 18.04 -22.87 22.47
CA ILE A 14 17.94 -21.53 23.05
C ILE A 14 16.55 -21.03 22.58
N VAL A 15 15.60 -21.00 23.51
CA VAL A 15 14.32 -20.33 23.33
C VAL A 15 14.66 -18.92 22.84
N SER A 16 14.58 -18.71 21.53
CA SER A 16 14.81 -17.40 20.96
C SER A 16 13.79 -16.46 21.63
N LYS A 17 14.30 -15.45 22.32
CA LYS A 17 13.43 -14.46 22.98
C LYS A 17 12.38 -13.98 21.95
N ILE A 18 11.10 -14.17 22.28
CA ILE A 18 10.02 -13.68 21.43
C ILE A 18 10.14 -12.17 21.31
N ILE A 19 10.32 -11.69 20.08
CA ILE A 19 10.38 -10.25 19.78
C ILE A 19 8.98 -9.68 19.88
N ARG A 20 8.82 -8.56 20.61
CA ARG A 20 7.55 -7.85 20.82
C ARG A 20 7.58 -6.48 20.15
N VAL A 21 6.67 -6.28 19.21
CA VAL A 21 6.59 -5.05 18.41
C VAL A 21 5.28 -4.33 18.67
N LEU A 22 5.38 -3.06 19.09
CA LEU A 22 4.23 -2.17 19.20
C LEU A 22 4.16 -1.26 17.97
N HIS A 23 3.11 -1.40 17.18
CA HIS A 23 2.79 -0.48 16.08
C HIS A 23 1.94 0.68 16.58
N THR A 24 2.14 1.88 16.03
CA THR A 24 1.31 3.05 16.35
C THR A 24 0.68 3.62 15.08
N GLU A 25 -0.60 4.01 15.16
CA GLU A 25 -1.30 4.69 14.06
C GLU A 25 -2.30 5.72 14.62
N TRP A 26 -2.22 6.97 14.14
CA TRP A 26 -3.11 8.03 14.57
C TRP A 26 -4.29 8.29 13.64
N SER A 27 -4.26 7.79 12.39
CA SER A 27 -5.30 7.98 11.39
C SER A 27 -6.63 7.37 11.84
N ILE A 28 -7.72 8.06 11.51
CA ILE A 28 -9.08 7.54 11.73
C ILE A 28 -9.66 6.84 10.50
N GLY A 29 -9.04 7.06 9.32
CA GLY A 29 -9.50 6.53 8.04
C GLY A 29 -9.13 5.07 7.81
N TRP A 30 -9.46 4.61 6.60
CA TRP A 30 -9.07 3.31 6.08
C TRP A 30 -8.58 3.47 4.63
N GLY A 31 -7.34 3.13 4.39
CA GLY A 31 -6.70 3.25 3.08
C GLY A 31 -5.45 2.41 2.98
N GLY A 32 -4.61 2.66 1.98
CA GLY A 32 -3.42 1.87 1.69
C GLY A 32 -2.43 1.78 2.86
N GLN A 33 -2.30 2.84 3.65
CA GLN A 33 -1.43 2.86 4.82
C GLN A 33 -1.93 1.88 5.89
N GLU A 34 -3.19 1.98 6.29
CA GLU A 34 -3.77 1.15 7.34
C GLU A 34 -3.83 -0.33 6.92
N ILE A 35 -4.14 -0.60 5.65
CA ILE A 35 -4.08 -1.95 5.07
C ILE A 35 -2.66 -2.52 5.19
N ARG A 36 -1.64 -1.72 4.83
CA ARG A 36 -0.24 -2.13 4.96
C ARG A 36 0.13 -2.47 6.40
N VAL A 37 -0.28 -1.64 7.37
CA VAL A 37 0.02 -1.86 8.79
C VAL A 37 -0.59 -3.18 9.28
N ILE A 38 -1.86 -3.45 8.98
CA ILE A 38 -2.53 -4.70 9.36
C ILE A 38 -1.87 -5.91 8.69
N ASN A 39 -1.61 -5.85 7.40
CA ASN A 39 -0.95 -6.93 6.67
C ASN A 39 0.45 -7.22 7.22
N GLU A 40 1.24 -6.18 7.51
CA GLU A 40 2.56 -6.32 8.15
C GLU A 40 2.44 -7.05 9.49
N MET A 41 1.53 -6.61 10.36
CA MET A 41 1.33 -7.23 11.67
C MET A 41 0.90 -8.71 11.57
N ILE A 42 0.04 -9.04 10.61
CA ILE A 42 -0.41 -10.42 10.39
C ILE A 42 0.79 -11.31 9.99
N VAL A 43 1.52 -10.90 8.94
CA VAL A 43 2.56 -11.77 8.37
C VAL A 43 3.81 -11.88 9.25
N VAL A 44 4.18 -10.84 10.01
CA VAL A 44 5.29 -10.95 10.95
C VAL A 44 4.92 -11.80 12.18
N ARG A 45 3.63 -11.81 12.56
CA ARG A 45 3.13 -12.72 13.61
C ARG A 45 3.23 -14.20 13.20
N GLU A 46 3.00 -14.50 11.92
CA GLU A 46 3.20 -15.86 11.39
C GLU A 46 4.67 -16.32 11.46
N GLU A 47 5.60 -15.37 11.47
CA GLU A 47 7.04 -15.63 11.68
C GLU A 47 7.46 -15.63 13.18
N GLY A 48 6.49 -15.66 14.10
CA GLY A 48 6.74 -15.77 15.55
C GLY A 48 6.96 -14.45 16.29
N ILE A 49 6.69 -13.32 15.67
CA ILE A 49 6.74 -11.99 16.30
C ILE A 49 5.43 -11.72 17.05
N GLU A 50 5.50 -11.28 18.29
CA GLU A 50 4.32 -10.83 19.03
C GLU A 50 4.04 -9.36 18.70
N VAL A 51 2.84 -9.08 18.17
CA VAL A 51 2.47 -7.75 17.66
C VAL A 51 1.36 -7.11 18.47
N PHE A 52 1.45 -5.79 18.66
CA PHE A 52 0.50 -4.97 19.36
C PHE A 52 0.21 -3.70 18.56
N LEU A 53 -0.99 -3.15 18.70
CA LEU A 53 -1.38 -1.88 18.08
C LEU A 53 -1.77 -0.86 19.13
N ALA A 54 -1.23 0.36 19.05
CA ALA A 54 -1.72 1.53 19.76
C ALA A 54 -2.31 2.52 18.72
N CYS A 55 -3.59 2.83 18.85
CA CYS A 55 -4.30 3.70 17.91
C CYS A 55 -5.37 4.55 18.62
N ARG A 56 -6.02 5.42 17.85
CA ARG A 56 -7.18 6.18 18.35
C ARG A 56 -8.38 5.26 18.52
N ASP A 57 -9.24 5.60 19.47
CA ASP A 57 -10.46 4.81 19.76
C ASP A 57 -11.46 4.80 18.60
N ASP A 58 -11.56 5.93 17.90
CA ASP A 58 -12.46 6.17 16.76
C ASP A 58 -11.87 5.75 15.39
N SER A 59 -10.75 5.01 15.37
CA SER A 59 -10.07 4.64 14.12
C SER A 59 -10.60 3.34 13.50
N MET A 60 -10.64 3.28 12.17
CA MET A 60 -11.02 2.06 11.43
C MET A 60 -10.01 0.93 11.60
N ILE A 61 -8.72 1.27 11.77
CA ILE A 61 -7.65 0.27 11.98
C ILE A 61 -7.86 -0.51 13.28
N LYS A 62 -8.44 0.11 14.33
CA LYS A 62 -8.82 -0.58 15.57
C LYS A 62 -9.74 -1.77 15.30
N LYS A 63 -10.83 -1.53 14.53
CA LYS A 63 -11.78 -2.57 14.18
C LYS A 63 -11.09 -3.72 13.43
N LYS A 64 -10.29 -3.39 12.43
CA LYS A 64 -9.57 -4.37 11.60
C LYS A 64 -8.52 -5.17 12.39
N ALA A 65 -7.83 -4.54 13.33
CA ALA A 65 -6.90 -5.23 14.21
C ALA A 65 -7.60 -6.24 15.12
N LEU A 66 -8.73 -5.86 15.72
CA LEU A 66 -9.54 -6.76 16.55
C LEU A 66 -10.12 -7.94 15.76
N GLU A 67 -10.59 -7.71 14.53
CA GLU A 67 -11.05 -8.78 13.62
C GLU A 67 -9.95 -9.82 13.33
N ASN A 68 -8.68 -9.40 13.39
CA ASN A 68 -7.51 -10.26 13.18
C ASN A 68 -6.87 -10.75 14.50
N ASN A 69 -7.55 -10.65 15.63
CA ASN A 69 -7.06 -11.06 16.95
C ASN A 69 -5.74 -10.38 17.36
N ILE A 70 -5.54 -9.12 16.94
CA ILE A 70 -4.41 -8.29 17.36
C ILE A 70 -4.81 -7.52 18.61
N LYS A 71 -3.95 -7.51 19.64
CA LYS A 71 -4.19 -6.76 20.86
C LYS A 71 -4.05 -5.27 20.62
N VAL A 72 -5.10 -4.51 20.95
CA VAL A 72 -5.19 -3.07 20.70
C VAL A 72 -5.21 -2.28 22.00
N PHE A 73 -4.48 -1.17 22.02
CA PHE A 73 -4.50 -0.14 23.07
C PHE A 73 -5.01 1.16 22.47
N THR A 74 -5.94 1.82 23.15
CA THR A 74 -6.49 3.10 22.68
C THR A 74 -5.83 4.27 23.40
N LEU A 75 -5.25 5.19 22.61
CA LEU A 75 -4.59 6.41 23.11
C LEU A 75 -5.07 7.61 22.29
N PRO A 76 -5.02 8.84 22.87
CA PRO A 76 -5.61 10.01 22.23
C PRO A 76 -4.99 10.44 20.90
N PHE A 77 -3.67 10.34 20.76
CA PHE A 77 -2.91 10.80 19.58
C PHE A 77 -3.33 12.19 19.07
N ARG A 78 -3.41 13.20 19.98
CA ARG A 78 -3.90 14.54 19.67
C ARG A 78 -2.94 15.36 18.81
N GLY A 79 -1.65 15.07 18.87
CA GLY A 79 -0.61 15.79 18.12
C GLY A 79 0.81 15.43 18.57
N ASN A 80 1.78 16.20 18.08
CA ASN A 80 3.21 15.93 18.32
C ASN A 80 3.65 16.04 19.79
N ALA A 81 2.98 16.85 20.58
CA ALA A 81 3.28 17.10 22.00
C ALA A 81 2.17 16.54 22.93
N ASP A 82 1.64 15.36 22.61
CA ASP A 82 0.61 14.72 23.42
C ASP A 82 1.23 13.90 24.57
N PHE A 83 1.44 14.56 25.72
CA PHE A 83 2.00 13.92 26.93
C PHE A 83 1.13 12.75 27.42
N LYS A 84 -0.20 12.79 27.26
CA LYS A 84 -1.07 11.69 27.67
C LYS A 84 -0.79 10.43 26.86
N THR A 85 -0.61 10.58 25.54
CA THR A 85 -0.19 9.48 24.66
C THR A 85 1.23 9.04 24.99
N LEU A 86 2.17 9.95 25.23
CA LEU A 86 3.56 9.62 25.60
C LEU A 86 3.63 8.74 26.86
N PHE A 87 2.96 9.13 27.94
CA PHE A 87 2.93 8.35 29.18
C PHE A 87 2.19 7.03 29.00
N GLY A 88 1.10 7.02 28.21
CA GLY A 88 0.37 5.81 27.86
C GLY A 88 1.23 4.79 27.12
N LEU A 89 1.98 5.22 26.11
CA LEU A 89 2.93 4.37 25.37
C LEU A 89 4.01 3.81 26.30
N ASN A 90 4.62 4.64 27.17
CA ASN A 90 5.64 4.17 28.13
C ASN A 90 5.08 3.11 29.10
N LYS A 91 3.82 3.27 29.54
CA LYS A 91 3.15 2.26 30.38
C LYS A 91 2.97 0.94 29.62
N ILE A 92 2.54 0.98 28.36
CA ILE A 92 2.37 -0.20 27.51
C ILE A 92 3.71 -0.88 27.26
N ILE A 93 4.75 -0.11 26.89
CA ILE A 93 6.11 -0.63 26.64
C ILE A 93 6.62 -1.42 27.84
N LYS A 94 6.49 -0.87 29.04
CA LYS A 94 6.93 -1.56 30.27
C LYS A 94 6.07 -2.78 30.60
N ALA A 95 4.74 -2.64 30.56
CA ALA A 95 3.81 -3.71 30.94
C ALA A 95 3.87 -4.93 30.02
N TYR A 96 4.18 -4.76 28.75
CA TYR A 96 4.23 -5.81 27.74
C TYR A 96 5.66 -6.15 27.29
N SER A 97 6.68 -5.54 27.93
CA SER A 97 8.09 -5.77 27.58
C SER A 97 8.36 -5.63 26.07
N ILE A 98 7.90 -4.51 25.50
CA ILE A 98 8.05 -4.21 24.07
C ILE A 98 9.55 -4.01 23.74
N ASP A 99 10.02 -4.63 22.68
CA ASP A 99 11.41 -4.51 22.22
C ASP A 99 11.55 -3.44 21.11
N ILE A 100 10.52 -3.31 20.27
CA ILE A 100 10.52 -2.39 19.11
C ILE A 100 9.22 -1.61 19.10
N LEU A 101 9.30 -0.31 18.86
CA LEU A 101 8.15 0.55 18.55
C LEU A 101 8.25 1.01 17.09
N ASN A 102 7.25 0.67 16.25
CA ASN A 102 7.17 1.06 14.85
C ASN A 102 6.04 2.08 14.65
N THR A 103 6.36 3.26 14.14
CA THR A 103 5.41 4.35 13.87
C THR A 103 5.11 4.48 12.38
N HIS A 104 3.87 4.86 12.02
CA HIS A 104 3.41 4.81 10.64
C HIS A 104 2.99 6.15 10.04
N SER A 105 2.66 7.15 10.84
CA SER A 105 2.25 8.48 10.37
C SER A 105 3.12 9.62 10.95
N GLY A 106 2.90 10.85 10.51
CA GLY A 106 3.70 11.98 10.99
C GLY A 106 3.45 12.33 12.47
N LYS A 107 2.20 12.26 12.93
CA LYS A 107 1.84 12.66 14.30
C LYS A 107 2.23 11.64 15.36
N ASP A 108 2.03 10.34 15.07
CA ASP A 108 2.45 9.28 15.99
C ASP A 108 3.97 9.12 16.03
N THR A 109 4.68 9.47 14.95
CA THR A 109 6.16 9.41 14.90
C THR A 109 6.80 10.25 15.98
N TRP A 110 6.29 11.46 16.24
CA TRP A 110 6.86 12.31 17.29
C TRP A 110 6.70 11.70 18.67
N VAL A 111 5.47 11.39 19.04
CA VAL A 111 5.17 10.89 20.39
C VAL A 111 5.69 9.47 20.59
N GLY A 112 5.58 8.62 19.57
CA GLY A 112 6.08 7.24 19.60
C GLY A 112 7.60 7.17 19.62
N GLY A 113 8.29 7.96 18.77
CA GLY A 113 9.74 8.02 18.77
C GLY A 113 10.33 8.50 20.08
N LEU A 114 9.74 9.54 20.71
CA LEU A 114 10.14 9.99 22.04
C LEU A 114 9.87 8.92 23.10
N ALA A 115 8.72 8.25 23.06
CA ALA A 115 8.41 7.17 24.00
C ALA A 115 9.43 6.02 23.90
N ALA A 116 9.77 5.59 22.68
CA ALA A 116 10.75 4.54 22.46
C ALA A 116 12.14 4.93 23.02
N LYS A 117 12.60 6.16 22.74
CA LYS A 117 13.92 6.63 23.24
C LYS A 117 13.94 6.79 24.75
N LEU A 118 12.88 7.28 25.38
CA LEU A 118 12.77 7.38 26.84
C LEU A 118 12.72 5.99 27.50
N ALA A 119 12.13 5.00 26.84
CA ALA A 119 12.06 3.64 27.34
C ALA A 119 13.33 2.81 27.03
N GLY A 120 14.26 3.32 26.23
CA GLY A 120 15.49 2.62 25.84
C GLY A 120 15.27 1.44 24.88
N ILE A 121 14.15 1.40 24.15
CA ILE A 121 13.83 0.37 23.16
C ILE A 121 14.13 0.85 21.74
N LYS A 122 14.12 -0.07 20.76
CA LYS A 122 14.36 0.28 19.35
C LYS A 122 13.18 1.05 18.76
N PHE A 123 13.50 2.08 18.00
CA PHE A 123 12.52 2.92 17.31
C PHE A 123 12.63 2.72 15.80
N ILE A 124 11.55 2.25 15.18
CA ILE A 124 11.40 2.13 13.73
C ILE A 124 10.38 3.13 13.23
N ARG A 125 10.68 3.75 12.09
CA ARG A 125 9.77 4.62 11.36
C ARG A 125 9.41 3.99 10.02
N THR A 126 8.12 3.70 9.77
CA THR A 126 7.63 3.30 8.44
C THR A 126 7.01 4.51 7.73
N ARG A 127 7.56 4.88 6.58
CA ARG A 127 7.11 6.01 5.76
C ARG A 127 6.28 5.51 4.58
N HIS A 128 5.00 5.90 4.54
CA HIS A 128 4.04 5.45 3.51
C HIS A 128 3.83 6.44 2.36
N LEU A 129 3.95 7.75 2.64
CA LEU A 129 3.66 8.80 1.66
C LEU A 129 4.92 9.22 0.92
N SER A 130 4.80 9.50 -0.38
CA SER A 130 5.91 9.95 -1.25
C SER A 130 6.17 11.45 -1.20
N ASN A 131 5.27 12.27 -0.63
CA ASN A 131 5.55 13.69 -0.47
C ASN A 131 6.78 13.91 0.41
N ARG A 132 7.67 14.81 -0.01
CA ARG A 132 8.91 15.10 0.70
C ARG A 132 8.67 15.60 2.11
N ILE A 133 9.49 15.12 3.06
CA ILE A 133 9.55 15.69 4.40
C ILE A 133 10.43 16.94 4.32
N SER A 134 9.96 18.05 4.90
CA SER A 134 10.77 19.26 5.00
C SER A 134 12.09 18.95 5.70
N SER A 135 13.19 19.49 5.17
CA SER A 135 14.54 19.38 5.75
C SER A 135 14.75 20.29 6.98
N ALA A 136 13.69 20.92 7.50
CA ALA A 136 13.76 21.78 8.67
C ALA A 136 14.25 21.00 9.90
N ARG A 137 15.04 21.67 10.75
CA ARG A 137 15.56 21.10 12.02
C ARG A 137 14.46 20.55 12.93
N THR A 138 13.22 21.04 12.79
CA THR A 138 12.05 20.53 13.50
C THR A 138 11.68 19.09 13.14
N ASN A 139 12.25 18.49 12.10
CA ASN A 139 11.98 17.10 11.68
C ASN A 139 13.05 16.09 12.15
N PHE A 140 13.89 16.46 13.12
CA PHE A 140 14.96 15.60 13.65
C PHE A 140 14.46 14.25 14.19
N ILE A 141 13.18 14.12 14.50
CA ILE A 141 12.60 12.87 15.01
C ILE A 141 12.87 11.68 14.08
N ASN A 142 12.94 11.90 12.76
CA ASN A 142 13.26 10.86 11.81
C ASN A 142 14.74 10.41 11.92
N GLU A 143 15.65 11.31 12.28
CA GLU A 143 17.07 11.03 12.49
C GLU A 143 17.30 10.18 13.76
N LEU A 144 16.39 10.24 14.73
CA LEU A 144 16.43 9.43 15.95
C LEU A 144 15.99 7.97 15.73
N ALA A 145 15.38 7.66 14.60
CA ALA A 145 15.00 6.28 14.29
C ALA A 145 16.26 5.38 14.22
N ASP A 146 16.17 4.21 14.84
CA ASP A 146 17.21 3.19 14.72
C ASP A 146 17.18 2.57 13.33
N TYR A 147 15.99 2.48 12.74
CA TYR A 147 15.79 2.08 11.34
C TYR A 147 14.55 2.73 10.71
N ILE A 148 14.57 2.88 9.39
CA ILE A 148 13.45 3.44 8.64
C ILE A 148 13.04 2.48 7.52
N PHE A 149 11.74 2.19 7.44
CA PHE A 149 11.14 1.54 6.28
C PHE A 149 10.47 2.60 5.40
N THR A 150 10.63 2.48 4.10
CA THR A 150 9.83 3.22 3.12
C THR A 150 9.06 2.25 2.25
N THR A 151 7.89 2.64 1.78
CA THR A 151 7.08 1.78 0.89
C THR A 151 7.49 1.89 -0.57
N GLY A 152 8.39 2.84 -0.91
CA GLY A 152 8.89 3.04 -2.26
C GLY A 152 10.34 3.52 -2.27
N GLU A 153 11.06 3.20 -3.33
CA GLU A 153 12.48 3.52 -3.48
C GLU A 153 12.70 5.03 -3.64
N SER A 154 11.82 5.75 -4.35
CA SER A 154 11.91 7.20 -4.49
C SER A 154 11.87 7.90 -3.12
N VAL A 155 11.06 7.41 -2.20
CA VAL A 155 10.96 7.92 -0.82
C VAL A 155 12.26 7.68 -0.05
N ARG A 156 12.86 6.49 -0.21
CA ARG A 156 14.16 6.17 0.40
C ARG A 156 15.25 7.12 -0.08
N VAL A 157 15.35 7.31 -1.39
CA VAL A 157 16.33 8.21 -2.01
C VAL A 157 16.14 9.65 -1.52
N ASP A 158 14.91 10.14 -1.49
CA ASP A 158 14.60 11.49 -1.00
C ASP A 158 14.97 11.68 0.49
N MET A 159 14.69 10.70 1.35
CA MET A 159 15.04 10.77 2.77
C MET A 159 16.56 10.77 3.00
N ILE A 160 17.32 10.01 2.24
CA ILE A 160 18.79 10.04 2.28
C ILE A 160 19.29 11.42 1.84
N LYS A 161 18.81 11.91 0.69
CA LYS A 161 19.28 13.14 0.06
C LYS A 161 18.92 14.41 0.82
N TYR A 162 17.69 14.48 1.35
CA TYR A 162 17.12 15.71 1.90
C TYR A 162 16.93 15.69 3.42
N ASN A 163 16.83 14.51 4.06
CA ASN A 163 16.57 14.39 5.49
C ASN A 163 17.75 13.83 6.30
N ARG A 164 18.95 13.77 5.74
CA ARG A 164 20.20 13.34 6.41
C ARG A 164 20.15 11.91 6.96
N ILE A 165 19.29 11.06 6.40
CA ILE A 165 19.20 9.67 6.84
C ILE A 165 20.36 8.88 6.24
N GLN A 166 21.10 8.18 7.07
CA GLN A 166 22.22 7.33 6.65
C GLN A 166 21.69 6.11 5.86
N SER A 167 22.31 5.81 4.72
CA SER A 167 21.85 4.78 3.80
C SER A 167 21.73 3.38 4.43
N HIS A 168 22.54 3.06 5.44
CA HIS A 168 22.48 1.78 6.15
C HIS A 168 21.32 1.68 7.18
N LYS A 169 20.67 2.80 7.50
CA LYS A 169 19.52 2.86 8.42
C LYS A 169 18.17 2.94 7.73
N ILE A 170 18.12 2.80 6.42
CA ILE A 170 16.88 2.95 5.66
C ILE A 170 16.79 1.95 4.52
N GLN A 171 15.65 1.31 4.39
CA GLN A 171 15.36 0.36 3.32
C GLN A 171 13.97 0.56 2.75
N SER A 172 13.85 0.45 1.42
CA SER A 172 12.57 0.34 0.76
C SER A 172 12.04 -1.10 0.88
N ILE A 173 10.86 -1.23 1.47
CA ILE A 173 10.11 -2.48 1.60
C ILE A 173 8.70 -2.20 1.13
N PRO A 174 8.38 -2.46 -0.14
CA PRO A 174 7.04 -2.25 -0.70
C PRO A 174 5.97 -2.98 0.10
N THR A 175 4.73 -2.53 -0.02
CA THR A 175 3.58 -3.23 0.53
C THR A 175 3.45 -4.59 -0.15
N GLY A 176 3.48 -5.67 0.62
CA GLY A 176 3.29 -7.00 0.07
C GLY A 176 1.84 -7.24 -0.35
N ILE A 177 1.68 -8.01 -1.42
CA ILE A 177 0.39 -8.50 -1.91
C ILE A 177 0.22 -9.96 -1.51
N ASP A 178 -0.98 -10.30 -1.09
CA ASP A 178 -1.33 -11.70 -0.80
C ASP A 178 -1.58 -12.46 -2.10
N SER A 179 -0.59 -13.23 -2.52
CA SER A 179 -0.68 -14.08 -3.71
C SER A 179 -1.69 -15.22 -3.57
N SER A 180 -2.17 -15.49 -2.35
CA SER A 180 -3.27 -16.46 -2.16
C SER A 180 -4.63 -15.88 -2.54
N ILE A 181 -4.78 -14.55 -2.50
CA ILE A 181 -5.99 -13.82 -2.90
C ILE A 181 -5.85 -13.31 -4.33
N PHE A 182 -4.74 -12.63 -4.64
CA PHE A 182 -4.49 -12.06 -5.96
C PHE A 182 -3.74 -13.08 -6.84
N ASN A 183 -4.46 -14.11 -7.26
CA ASN A 183 -4.00 -15.16 -8.17
C ASN A 183 -5.05 -15.36 -9.27
N PRO A 184 -4.74 -15.08 -10.55
CA PRO A 184 -5.71 -15.17 -11.64
C PRO A 184 -6.30 -16.58 -11.82
N GLU A 185 -5.55 -17.64 -11.49
CA GLU A 185 -6.01 -19.03 -11.60
C GLU A 185 -7.20 -19.39 -10.69
N LYS A 186 -7.47 -18.55 -9.68
CA LYS A 186 -8.56 -18.76 -8.72
C LYS A 186 -9.90 -18.20 -9.16
N TYR A 187 -9.94 -17.44 -10.24
CA TYR A 187 -11.12 -16.70 -10.66
C TYR A 187 -11.53 -17.09 -12.08
N ASP A 188 -12.78 -17.43 -12.25
CA ASP A 188 -13.41 -17.53 -13.56
C ASP A 188 -13.70 -16.11 -14.08
N ILE A 189 -13.06 -15.74 -15.17
CA ILE A 189 -13.13 -14.39 -15.75
C ILE A 189 -14.57 -14.08 -16.18
N ASP A 190 -15.28 -15.03 -16.79
CA ASP A 190 -16.62 -14.82 -17.31
C ASP A 190 -17.64 -14.64 -16.17
N GLU A 191 -17.47 -15.39 -15.08
CA GLU A 191 -18.27 -15.20 -13.87
C GLU A 191 -17.99 -13.83 -13.22
N CYS A 192 -16.72 -13.42 -13.12
CA CYS A 192 -16.35 -12.10 -12.62
C CYS A 192 -16.94 -10.99 -13.49
N ARG A 193 -16.88 -11.11 -14.82
CA ARG A 193 -17.46 -10.12 -15.74
C ARG A 193 -18.97 -9.98 -15.57
N LYS A 194 -19.68 -11.10 -15.41
CA LYS A 194 -21.14 -11.12 -15.14
C LYS A 194 -21.50 -10.35 -13.84
N GLN A 195 -20.70 -10.51 -12.77
CA GLN A 195 -20.93 -9.78 -11.51
C GLN A 195 -20.91 -8.27 -11.68
N PHE A 196 -20.08 -7.77 -12.60
CA PHE A 196 -19.95 -6.33 -12.89
C PHE A 196 -20.74 -5.88 -14.11
N ASN A 197 -21.67 -6.73 -14.62
CA ASN A 197 -22.50 -6.49 -15.82
C ASN A 197 -21.67 -6.13 -17.03
N LEU A 198 -20.57 -6.85 -17.27
CA LEU A 198 -19.69 -6.74 -18.45
C LEU A 198 -19.99 -7.85 -19.43
N ARG A 199 -20.07 -7.49 -20.72
CA ARG A 199 -20.23 -8.46 -21.82
C ARG A 199 -18.84 -8.94 -22.27
N ASP A 200 -18.80 -10.13 -22.85
CA ASP A 200 -17.53 -10.77 -23.29
C ASP A 200 -16.86 -9.99 -24.43
N ASP A 201 -17.64 -9.28 -25.23
CA ASP A 201 -17.20 -8.48 -26.37
C ASP A 201 -16.85 -7.02 -26.01
N GLU A 202 -16.94 -6.63 -24.75
CA GLU A 202 -16.54 -5.32 -24.25
C GLU A 202 -15.09 -5.29 -23.79
N ILE A 203 -14.38 -4.19 -24.06
CA ILE A 203 -13.10 -3.90 -23.45
C ILE A 203 -13.36 -3.09 -22.18
N ALA A 204 -13.05 -3.68 -21.04
CA ALA A 204 -13.29 -3.10 -19.72
C ALA A 204 -12.03 -2.39 -19.19
N ILE A 205 -12.05 -1.07 -19.14
CA ILE A 205 -10.96 -0.21 -18.67
C ILE A 205 -11.35 0.38 -17.32
N GLY A 206 -10.61 0.06 -16.26
CA GLY A 206 -11.00 0.45 -14.90
C GLY A 206 -9.98 1.27 -14.14
N ILE A 207 -10.46 2.07 -13.18
CA ILE A 207 -9.65 2.70 -12.13
C ILE A 207 -10.16 2.22 -10.77
N LEU A 208 -9.23 1.80 -9.90
CA LEU A 208 -9.52 1.38 -8.52
C LEU A 208 -8.83 2.35 -7.56
N ALA A 209 -9.56 3.31 -7.03
CA ALA A 209 -8.99 4.34 -6.17
C ALA A 209 -10.05 5.03 -5.30
N VAL A 210 -9.64 5.54 -4.12
CA VAL A 210 -10.45 6.47 -3.34
C VAL A 210 -10.67 7.76 -4.14
N LEU A 211 -11.90 8.28 -4.19
CA LEU A 211 -12.25 9.47 -4.98
C LEU A 211 -11.71 10.76 -4.34
N ARG A 212 -10.39 10.97 -4.49
CA ARG A 212 -9.65 12.16 -4.00
C ARG A 212 -9.03 12.91 -5.17
N GLN A 213 -8.71 14.20 -4.95
CA GLN A 213 -8.17 15.10 -5.99
C GLN A 213 -6.92 14.55 -6.67
N PHE A 214 -5.94 14.08 -5.89
CA PHE A 214 -4.66 13.60 -6.42
C PHE A 214 -4.74 12.30 -7.25
N LYS A 215 -5.90 11.60 -7.22
CA LYS A 215 -6.16 10.43 -8.06
C LYS A 215 -6.59 10.77 -9.48
N ARG A 216 -6.83 12.07 -9.76
CA ARG A 216 -7.05 12.64 -11.09
C ARG A 216 -8.07 11.86 -11.93
N HIS A 217 -9.24 11.55 -11.35
CA HIS A 217 -10.34 10.93 -12.09
C HIS A 217 -10.84 11.80 -13.27
N ASP A 218 -10.58 13.10 -13.23
CA ASP A 218 -10.76 14.02 -14.35
C ASP A 218 -9.96 13.57 -15.58
N LEU A 219 -8.67 13.30 -15.43
CA LEU A 219 -7.83 12.83 -16.54
C LEU A 219 -8.25 11.44 -17.05
N PHE A 220 -8.73 10.56 -16.17
CA PHE A 220 -9.29 9.27 -16.56
C PHE A 220 -10.54 9.45 -17.45
N LEU A 221 -11.41 10.38 -17.11
CA LEU A 221 -12.63 10.66 -17.89
C LEU A 221 -12.33 11.37 -19.23
N GLU A 222 -11.39 12.31 -19.25
CA GLU A 222 -10.91 12.92 -20.48
C GLU A 222 -10.28 11.87 -21.42
N MET A 223 -9.45 10.98 -20.88
CA MET A 223 -8.89 9.84 -21.62
C MET A 223 -10.01 8.94 -22.16
N ALA A 224 -11.02 8.63 -21.34
CA ALA A 224 -12.15 7.79 -21.75
C ALA A 224 -12.86 8.37 -22.96
N LYS A 225 -13.17 9.69 -22.94
CA LYS A 225 -13.76 10.39 -24.08
C LYS A 225 -12.92 10.27 -25.33
N ALA A 226 -11.62 10.57 -25.23
CA ALA A 226 -10.72 10.55 -26.39
C ALA A 226 -10.54 9.11 -26.95
N ILE A 227 -10.55 8.07 -26.10
CA ILE A 227 -10.48 6.68 -26.55
C ILE A 227 -11.78 6.25 -27.27
N ILE A 228 -12.96 6.66 -26.78
CA ILE A 228 -14.23 6.40 -27.46
C ILE A 228 -14.24 7.04 -28.85
N GLU A 229 -13.81 8.29 -28.96
CA GLU A 229 -13.74 9.02 -30.24
C GLU A 229 -12.72 8.39 -31.21
N LYS A 230 -11.61 7.88 -30.69
CA LYS A 230 -10.55 7.23 -31.50
C LYS A 230 -10.94 5.84 -32.00
N TYR A 231 -11.73 5.10 -31.22
CA TYR A 231 -12.10 3.69 -31.54
C TYR A 231 -13.63 3.50 -31.56
N PRO A 232 -14.36 4.14 -32.50
CA PRO A 232 -15.83 4.13 -32.52
C PRO A 232 -16.43 2.72 -32.74
N ASP A 233 -15.69 1.82 -33.39
CA ASP A 233 -16.14 0.45 -33.65
C ASP A 233 -15.87 -0.52 -32.49
N LYS A 234 -15.14 -0.12 -31.45
CA LYS A 234 -14.86 -0.95 -30.27
C LYS A 234 -15.93 -0.76 -29.20
N LYS A 235 -16.34 -1.84 -28.56
CA LYS A 235 -17.26 -1.79 -27.43
C LYS A 235 -16.47 -1.49 -26.15
N LEU A 236 -16.42 -0.25 -25.75
CA LEU A 236 -15.61 0.26 -24.66
C LEU A 236 -16.47 0.56 -23.42
N VAL A 237 -16.06 0.03 -22.26
CA VAL A 237 -16.68 0.32 -20.97
C VAL A 237 -15.61 0.81 -19.99
N PHE A 238 -15.86 1.96 -19.38
CA PHE A 238 -14.98 2.53 -18.36
C PHE A 238 -15.61 2.37 -16.98
N ILE A 239 -14.79 1.98 -15.99
CA ILE A 239 -15.29 1.62 -14.67
C ILE A 239 -14.51 2.37 -13.60
N ILE A 240 -15.22 3.11 -12.75
CA ILE A 240 -14.65 3.77 -11.59
C ILE A 240 -15.08 3.01 -10.33
N ALA A 241 -14.14 2.31 -9.70
CA ALA A 241 -14.33 1.59 -8.45
C ALA A 241 -13.68 2.37 -7.29
N GLY A 242 -14.48 2.78 -6.33
CA GLY A 242 -14.07 3.54 -5.16
C GLY A 242 -15.16 4.50 -4.68
N ASP A 243 -14.96 5.05 -3.50
CA ASP A 243 -15.81 6.08 -2.94
C ASP A 243 -14.95 7.20 -2.33
N GLY A 244 -15.53 8.38 -2.10
CA GLY A 244 -14.80 9.50 -1.52
C GLY A 244 -15.42 10.86 -1.81
N PRO A 245 -14.78 11.93 -1.28
CA PRO A 245 -15.35 13.29 -1.31
C PRO A 245 -15.54 13.87 -2.71
N LYS A 246 -14.90 13.32 -3.75
CA LYS A 246 -15.01 13.81 -5.13
C LYS A 246 -16.14 13.15 -5.95
N LYS A 247 -16.96 12.28 -5.36
CA LYS A 247 -18.03 11.56 -6.06
C LYS A 247 -18.94 12.49 -6.87
N ASN A 248 -19.43 13.57 -6.27
CA ASN A 248 -20.33 14.52 -6.94
C ASN A 248 -19.65 15.26 -8.11
N SER A 249 -18.39 15.66 -7.95
CA SER A 249 -17.64 16.32 -9.04
C SER A 249 -17.35 15.36 -10.20
N ILE A 250 -17.06 14.10 -9.91
CA ILE A 250 -16.86 13.06 -10.94
C ILE A 250 -18.15 12.83 -11.73
N ASN A 251 -19.30 12.69 -11.06
CA ASN A 251 -20.61 12.57 -11.73
C ASN A 251 -20.90 13.77 -12.64
N LYS A 252 -20.56 14.99 -12.19
CA LYS A 252 -20.71 16.19 -12.99
C LYS A 252 -19.88 16.12 -14.28
N ILE A 253 -18.60 15.72 -14.19
CA ILE A 253 -17.72 15.57 -15.36
C ILE A 253 -18.23 14.49 -16.31
N ILE A 254 -18.73 13.35 -15.81
CA ILE A 254 -19.34 12.27 -16.64
C ILE A 254 -20.47 12.84 -17.50
N ASN A 255 -21.35 13.67 -16.91
CA ASN A 255 -22.46 14.30 -17.63
C ASN A 255 -21.98 15.36 -18.64
N GLU A 256 -21.04 16.23 -18.24
CA GLU A 256 -20.48 17.29 -19.11
C GLU A 256 -19.76 16.72 -20.33
N LEU A 257 -19.09 15.57 -20.18
CA LEU A 257 -18.41 14.89 -21.28
C LEU A 257 -19.31 13.92 -22.07
N ASN A 258 -20.61 13.80 -21.72
CA ASN A 258 -21.58 12.87 -22.32
C ASN A 258 -21.15 11.39 -22.23
N LEU A 259 -20.57 10.98 -21.11
CA LEU A 259 -20.02 9.63 -20.91
C LEU A 259 -20.96 8.66 -20.15
N THR A 260 -22.21 9.06 -19.87
CA THR A 260 -23.15 8.30 -19.03
C THR A 260 -23.42 6.87 -19.54
N SER A 261 -23.39 6.65 -20.86
CA SER A 261 -23.58 5.33 -21.48
C SER A 261 -22.33 4.44 -21.47
N HIS A 262 -21.15 5.02 -21.23
CA HIS A 262 -19.86 4.34 -21.29
C HIS A 262 -19.17 4.18 -19.93
N VAL A 263 -19.56 4.98 -18.92
CA VAL A 263 -18.90 5.00 -17.62
C VAL A 263 -19.80 4.41 -16.53
N LYS A 264 -19.29 3.42 -15.80
CA LYS A 264 -19.94 2.82 -14.62
C LYS A 264 -19.23 3.31 -13.35
N LEU A 265 -19.97 3.96 -12.43
CA LEU A 265 -19.46 4.36 -11.11
C LEU A 265 -19.97 3.36 -10.07
N LEU A 266 -19.11 2.42 -9.64
CA LEU A 266 -19.51 1.30 -8.77
C LEU A 266 -19.60 1.65 -7.28
N GLY A 267 -18.96 2.76 -6.86
CA GLY A 267 -18.77 3.01 -5.43
C GLY A 267 -17.71 2.07 -4.82
N HIS A 268 -17.80 1.84 -3.52
CA HIS A 268 -16.84 0.97 -2.81
C HIS A 268 -16.99 -0.49 -3.25
N VAL A 269 -15.86 -1.10 -3.64
CA VAL A 269 -15.80 -2.51 -4.05
C VAL A 269 -15.07 -3.32 -2.97
N ASN A 270 -15.76 -4.30 -2.38
CA ASN A 270 -15.18 -5.21 -1.37
C ASN A 270 -14.41 -6.37 -2.02
N LYS A 271 -14.87 -6.86 -3.17
CA LYS A 271 -14.32 -8.00 -3.89
C LYS A 271 -13.32 -7.51 -4.96
N VAL A 272 -12.16 -7.01 -4.49
CA VAL A 272 -11.16 -6.36 -5.33
C VAL A 272 -10.56 -7.32 -6.36
N SER A 273 -10.25 -8.56 -5.96
CA SER A 273 -9.68 -9.57 -6.86
C SER A 273 -10.62 -9.96 -8.00
N GLU A 274 -11.94 -10.14 -7.70
CA GLU A 274 -12.94 -10.41 -8.73
C GLU A 274 -13.14 -9.20 -9.65
N PHE A 275 -13.13 -7.98 -9.09
CA PHE A 275 -13.19 -6.75 -9.88
C PHE A 275 -11.99 -6.66 -10.85
N LEU A 276 -10.77 -6.87 -10.36
CA LEU A 276 -9.57 -6.85 -11.19
C LEU A 276 -9.60 -7.99 -12.23
N SER A 277 -10.12 -9.17 -11.86
CA SER A 277 -10.28 -10.28 -12.80
C SER A 277 -11.20 -9.93 -13.97
N ALA A 278 -12.25 -9.16 -13.72
CA ALA A 278 -13.22 -8.72 -14.72
C ALA A 278 -12.68 -7.64 -15.68
N LEU A 279 -11.64 -6.90 -15.30
CA LEU A 279 -11.03 -5.86 -16.14
C LEU A 279 -10.13 -6.45 -17.24
N ASP A 280 -9.95 -5.70 -18.29
CA ASP A 280 -8.93 -5.89 -19.31
C ASP A 280 -7.70 -4.99 -19.01
N ILE A 281 -7.93 -3.72 -18.69
CA ILE A 281 -6.87 -2.74 -18.41
C ILE A 281 -7.17 -2.02 -17.10
N LEU A 282 -6.20 -1.96 -16.20
CA LEU A 282 -6.24 -1.05 -15.05
C LEU A 282 -5.52 0.27 -15.40
N VAL A 283 -6.12 1.39 -15.03
CA VAL A 283 -5.52 2.73 -15.16
C VAL A 283 -5.24 3.33 -13.79
N LEU A 284 -4.07 3.92 -13.63
CA LEU A 284 -3.72 4.82 -12.54
C LEU A 284 -3.41 6.20 -13.13
N SER A 285 -4.24 7.19 -12.84
CA SER A 285 -4.10 8.57 -13.35
C SER A 285 -3.54 9.55 -12.31
N SER A 286 -3.04 9.05 -11.16
CA SER A 286 -2.59 9.87 -10.03
C SER A 286 -1.52 10.90 -10.40
N ASP A 287 -1.52 12.03 -9.70
CA ASP A 287 -0.44 13.01 -9.75
C ASP A 287 0.79 12.59 -8.90
N SER A 288 1.66 13.52 -8.54
CA SER A 288 2.93 13.29 -7.83
C SER A 288 2.83 12.79 -6.39
N CYS A 289 1.63 12.68 -5.81
CA CYS A 289 1.43 12.34 -4.39
C CYS A 289 1.30 10.82 -4.12
N GLU A 290 1.52 9.98 -5.12
CA GLU A 290 1.37 8.53 -4.98
C GLU A 290 2.56 7.89 -4.26
N GLY A 291 2.28 6.90 -3.39
CA GLY A 291 3.30 5.97 -2.93
C GLY A 291 3.52 4.86 -3.98
N VAL A 292 3.81 3.64 -3.54
CA VAL A 292 3.66 2.47 -4.42
C VAL A 292 2.18 2.09 -4.44
N SER A 293 1.54 2.21 -5.60
CA SER A 293 0.10 1.99 -5.73
C SER A 293 -0.27 0.54 -5.50
N GLN A 294 -1.10 0.29 -4.48
CA GLN A 294 -1.59 -1.07 -4.20
C GLN A 294 -2.48 -1.61 -5.33
N SER A 295 -3.35 -0.77 -5.91
CA SER A 295 -4.21 -1.20 -7.01
C SER A 295 -3.42 -1.64 -8.23
N VAL A 296 -2.31 -0.95 -8.55
CA VAL A 296 -1.39 -1.36 -9.62
C VAL A 296 -0.72 -2.68 -9.29
N MET A 297 -0.16 -2.84 -8.08
CA MET A 297 0.43 -4.11 -7.66
C MET A 297 -0.57 -5.27 -7.74
N GLN A 298 -1.78 -5.07 -7.22
CA GLN A 298 -2.85 -6.08 -7.26
C GLN A 298 -3.22 -6.46 -8.70
N ALA A 299 -3.35 -5.47 -9.60
CA ALA A 299 -3.64 -5.73 -11.00
C ALA A 299 -2.52 -6.51 -11.70
N LEU A 300 -1.25 -6.17 -11.42
CA LEU A 300 -0.09 -6.90 -11.94
C LEU A 300 -0.03 -8.33 -11.41
N PHE A 301 -0.37 -8.58 -10.14
CA PHE A 301 -0.51 -9.93 -9.59
C PHE A 301 -1.65 -10.71 -10.26
N MET A 302 -2.72 -10.03 -10.65
CA MET A 302 -3.82 -10.61 -11.43
C MET A 302 -3.50 -10.72 -12.93
N GLY A 303 -2.26 -10.43 -13.35
CA GLY A 303 -1.81 -10.53 -14.73
C GLY A 303 -2.47 -9.52 -15.69
N LYS A 304 -3.01 -8.41 -15.18
CA LYS A 304 -3.73 -7.43 -16.01
C LYS A 304 -2.79 -6.46 -16.70
N ALA A 305 -3.21 -5.96 -17.86
CA ALA A 305 -2.58 -4.81 -18.48
C ALA A 305 -2.75 -3.57 -17.59
N VAL A 306 -1.70 -2.78 -17.45
CA VAL A 306 -1.71 -1.58 -16.61
C VAL A 306 -1.21 -0.38 -17.40
N VAL A 307 -1.92 0.73 -17.31
CA VAL A 307 -1.47 2.05 -17.74
C VAL A 307 -1.40 2.94 -16.51
N ALA A 308 -0.22 3.40 -16.13
CA ALA A 308 -0.07 4.20 -14.93
C ALA A 308 0.80 5.43 -15.17
N THR A 309 0.41 6.54 -14.55
CA THR A 309 1.23 7.75 -14.51
C THR A 309 2.49 7.51 -13.68
N ASN A 310 3.62 8.09 -14.10
CA ASN A 310 4.89 8.05 -13.37
C ASN A 310 4.84 8.95 -12.14
N SER A 311 3.99 8.61 -11.18
CA SER A 311 3.76 9.35 -9.95
C SER A 311 4.37 8.63 -8.75
N GLY A 312 5.07 9.37 -7.90
CA GLY A 312 5.70 8.83 -6.68
C GLY A 312 6.65 7.67 -6.96
N SER A 313 6.38 6.51 -6.37
CA SER A 313 7.17 5.28 -6.56
C SER A 313 6.52 4.27 -7.52
N THR A 314 5.62 4.70 -8.39
CA THR A 314 4.97 3.81 -9.37
C THR A 314 5.97 3.16 -10.32
N ASN A 315 7.07 3.89 -10.65
CA ASN A 315 8.16 3.35 -11.46
C ASN A 315 8.86 2.12 -10.85
N ASP A 316 8.80 1.94 -9.53
CA ASP A 316 9.38 0.76 -8.86
C ASP A 316 8.70 -0.56 -9.30
N LEU A 317 7.48 -0.46 -9.83
CA LEU A 317 6.66 -1.59 -10.31
C LEU A 317 6.88 -1.89 -11.79
N PHE A 318 7.57 -1.01 -12.52
CA PHE A 318 7.72 -1.15 -13.97
C PHE A 318 8.55 -2.39 -14.32
N ASN A 319 7.98 -3.28 -15.16
CA ASN A 319 8.61 -4.54 -15.56
C ASN A 319 8.64 -4.79 -17.08
N ASN A 320 8.23 -3.82 -17.88
CA ASN A 320 8.21 -3.84 -19.36
C ASN A 320 7.23 -4.82 -20.05
N ASN A 321 6.51 -5.67 -19.34
CA ASN A 321 5.70 -6.70 -19.98
C ASN A 321 4.26 -6.25 -20.23
N ASN A 322 3.50 -6.06 -19.16
CA ASN A 322 2.08 -5.67 -19.22
C ASN A 322 1.82 -4.33 -18.52
N PHE A 323 2.82 -3.46 -18.49
CA PHE A 323 2.77 -2.19 -17.80
C PHE A 323 3.29 -1.03 -18.68
N GLN A 324 2.40 -0.08 -19.00
CA GLN A 324 2.75 1.18 -19.67
C GLN A 324 2.87 2.30 -18.63
N LEU A 325 4.08 2.81 -18.45
CA LEU A 325 4.36 3.96 -17.59
C LEU A 325 4.34 5.24 -18.43
N VAL A 326 3.44 6.18 -18.10
CA VAL A 326 3.18 7.39 -18.87
C VAL A 326 3.45 8.67 -18.07
N GLY A 327 3.53 9.81 -18.73
CA GLY A 327 3.69 11.11 -18.07
C GLY A 327 2.50 11.46 -17.17
N THR A 328 2.76 12.26 -16.11
CA THR A 328 1.72 12.78 -15.22
C THR A 328 0.99 13.97 -15.85
N ASP A 329 -0.18 14.30 -15.29
CA ASP A 329 -0.96 15.50 -15.63
C ASP A 329 -1.39 15.65 -17.09
N SER A 330 -1.50 14.54 -17.83
CA SER A 330 -1.86 14.53 -19.26
C SER A 330 -2.77 13.34 -19.59
N SER A 331 -4.02 13.64 -19.97
CA SER A 331 -4.94 12.63 -20.53
C SER A 331 -4.42 12.06 -21.85
N VAL A 332 -3.69 12.85 -22.63
CA VAL A 332 -3.06 12.41 -23.90
C VAL A 332 -2.05 11.27 -23.68
N GLU A 333 -1.26 11.35 -22.62
CA GLU A 333 -0.31 10.28 -22.29
C GLU A 333 -1.04 9.00 -21.88
N LEU A 334 -2.15 9.10 -21.14
CA LEU A 334 -3.00 7.94 -20.81
C LEU A 334 -3.61 7.34 -22.09
N VAL A 335 -4.06 8.18 -23.03
CA VAL A 335 -4.57 7.73 -24.34
C VAL A 335 -3.51 6.94 -25.10
N LYS A 336 -2.25 7.39 -25.14
CA LYS A 336 -1.15 6.64 -25.77
C LYS A 336 -0.97 5.25 -25.14
N GLY A 337 -0.96 5.17 -23.81
CA GLY A 337 -0.80 3.91 -23.08
C GLY A 337 -1.95 2.93 -23.35
N ILE A 338 -3.20 3.39 -23.37
CA ILE A 338 -4.37 2.56 -23.69
C ILE A 338 -4.34 2.13 -25.17
N SER A 339 -4.05 3.08 -26.08
CA SER A 339 -3.96 2.78 -27.50
C SER A 339 -2.92 1.70 -27.82
N TYR A 340 -1.79 1.69 -27.11
CA TYR A 340 -0.77 0.65 -27.26
C TYR A 340 -1.38 -0.77 -27.12
N TYR A 341 -2.21 -0.98 -26.08
CA TYR A 341 -2.85 -2.28 -25.88
C TYR A 341 -3.93 -2.61 -26.91
N ILE A 342 -4.73 -1.61 -27.32
CA ILE A 342 -5.81 -1.80 -28.29
C ILE A 342 -5.23 -2.06 -29.69
N ASP A 343 -4.23 -1.31 -30.12
CA ASP A 343 -3.65 -1.36 -31.47
C ASP A 343 -2.82 -2.63 -31.70
N ASN A 344 -2.16 -3.14 -30.64
CA ASN A 344 -1.31 -4.33 -30.74
C ASN A 344 -2.03 -5.65 -30.36
N ASP A 345 -3.32 -5.60 -30.08
CA ASP A 345 -4.10 -6.73 -29.56
C ASP A 345 -3.44 -7.42 -28.33
N GLU A 346 -2.71 -6.63 -27.54
CA GLU A 346 -1.99 -7.08 -26.35
C GLU A 346 -2.84 -7.01 -25.07
N ILE A 347 -4.17 -6.91 -25.22
CA ILE A 347 -5.12 -6.99 -24.11
C ILE A 347 -5.20 -8.45 -23.66
N LYS A 348 -4.19 -8.87 -22.92
CA LYS A 348 -4.14 -10.23 -22.37
C LYS A 348 -4.92 -10.27 -21.07
N ARG A 349 -5.93 -11.14 -21.00
CA ARG A 349 -6.72 -11.39 -19.78
C ARG A 349 -5.91 -12.17 -18.72
N ASN A 350 -4.81 -12.82 -19.12
CA ASN A 350 -3.88 -13.53 -18.26
C ASN A 350 -2.44 -13.16 -18.64
N GLY A 351 -1.90 -12.12 -18.01
CA GLY A 351 -0.53 -11.64 -18.25
C GLY A 351 0.51 -12.30 -17.34
N VAL A 352 1.76 -11.86 -17.49
CA VAL A 352 2.89 -12.32 -16.66
C VAL A 352 2.74 -11.76 -15.25
N LEU A 353 2.89 -12.64 -14.26
CA LEU A 353 2.85 -12.26 -12.84
C LEU A 353 4.04 -11.37 -12.47
N ILE A 354 3.80 -10.48 -11.53
CA ILE A 354 4.84 -9.60 -10.95
C ILE A 354 5.82 -10.42 -10.09
N ASP A 355 7.04 -9.89 -9.93
CA ASP A 355 8.11 -10.47 -9.12
C ASP A 355 7.66 -10.76 -7.66
N GLU A 356 8.06 -11.91 -7.13
CA GLU A 356 7.80 -12.32 -5.73
C GLU A 356 8.28 -11.30 -4.69
N LYS A 357 9.20 -10.39 -5.05
CA LYS A 357 9.66 -9.29 -4.16
C LYS A 357 8.53 -8.38 -3.66
N PHE A 358 7.37 -8.40 -4.32
CA PHE A 358 6.17 -7.69 -3.91
C PHE A 358 5.16 -8.56 -3.16
N SER A 359 5.51 -9.80 -2.81
CA SER A 359 4.64 -10.68 -2.01
C SER A 359 4.69 -10.34 -0.51
N LEU A 360 3.62 -10.67 0.22
CA LEU A 360 3.58 -10.57 1.68
C LEU A 360 4.71 -11.38 2.33
N LYS A 361 5.01 -12.56 1.81
CA LYS A 361 6.07 -13.44 2.32
C LYS A 361 7.46 -12.81 2.21
N PHE A 362 7.75 -12.16 1.09
CA PHE A 362 9.01 -11.43 0.93
C PHE A 362 9.09 -10.24 1.89
N MET A 363 8.01 -9.47 1.99
CA MET A 363 7.89 -8.36 2.93
C MET A 363 8.16 -8.80 4.36
N SER A 364 7.50 -9.87 4.82
CA SER A 364 7.67 -10.44 6.17
C SER A 364 9.11 -10.80 6.45
N ARG A 365 9.74 -11.61 5.59
CA ARG A 365 11.14 -12.04 5.75
C ARG A 365 12.11 -10.87 5.87
N ARG A 366 11.92 -9.82 5.08
CA ARG A 366 12.78 -8.63 5.12
C ARG A 366 12.62 -7.87 6.43
N ILE A 367 11.39 -7.67 6.89
CA ILE A 367 11.09 -6.98 8.16
C ILE A 367 11.64 -7.76 9.35
N VAL A 368 11.35 -9.04 9.43
CA VAL A 368 11.83 -9.91 10.53
C VAL A 368 13.35 -10.00 10.57
N GLY A 369 14.01 -10.06 9.40
CA GLY A 369 15.46 -10.01 9.31
C GLY A 369 16.04 -8.72 9.92
N ILE A 370 15.40 -7.57 9.67
CA ILE A 370 15.82 -6.30 10.28
C ILE A 370 15.53 -6.24 11.76
N TYR A 371 14.39 -6.76 12.24
CA TYR A 371 14.08 -6.83 13.67
C TYR A 371 15.14 -7.64 14.43
N ASN A 372 15.53 -8.80 13.90
CA ASN A 372 16.58 -9.63 14.49
C ASN A 372 17.93 -8.89 14.53
N ASN A 373 18.31 -8.22 13.44
CA ASN A 373 19.59 -7.48 13.38
C ASN A 373 19.64 -6.27 14.33
N LEU A 374 18.48 -5.64 14.61
CA LEU A 374 18.42 -4.52 15.54
C LEU A 374 18.51 -4.93 17.01
N LEU A 375 18.18 -6.18 17.33
CA LEU A 375 18.14 -6.71 18.71
C LEU A 375 19.31 -7.63 19.02
N SER A 376 20.09 -8.04 18.01
CA SER A 376 21.38 -8.73 18.19
C SER A 376 22.46 -7.72 18.64
#